data_fe8815224864dcf5012767ff1651798e
#
_entry.id   fe8815224864dcf5012767ff1651798e
#
_cell.length_a   1.000
_cell.length_b   1.000
_cell.length_c   1.000
_cell.angle_alpha   90.00
_cell.angle_beta   90.00
_cell.angle_gamma   90.00
#
_symmetry.space_group_name_H-M   'P 1'
#
loop_
_entity.id
_entity.type
_entity.pdbx_description
1 polymer ?
#
loop_
_entity_poly.entity_id
_entity_poly.type
_entity_poly.pdbx_seq_one_letter_code
_entity_poly.pdbx_strand_id
1 'polypeptide(L)'
;MKELILSPEEIYYIGKVSGGKYLDYDYIAAMQDIGKRGKIKAQEILDGLERKGYAEEDFLGNLEVEPACTEMLQPVYQGMYESELILREESGASVHYKFHHMENQITSVECRAQEYRIRVQDKEEIEKMLYSLLEEDVHTEEREAYIAIDQAERSIILKGTHIGKDTCLYFYAEKGGSFYEIDPEQKEETILRLVEKNVVCEQAKKILIGD
;
A
#
# COMPACT_ATOMS: atom_id res chain seq x y z
N MET A 1 -17.88 -4.66 -9.53
CA MET A 1 -16.69 -3.98 -10.10
C MET A 1 -15.46 -4.71 -9.61
N LYS A 2 -14.44 -4.96 -10.47
CA LYS A 2 -13.26 -5.74 -10.04
C LYS A 2 -12.07 -4.87 -9.62
N GLU A 3 -11.99 -3.65 -10.14
CA GLU A 3 -10.89 -2.72 -9.90
C GLU A 3 -11.38 -1.29 -10.07
N LEU A 4 -10.87 -0.37 -9.23
CA LEU A 4 -10.98 1.07 -9.41
C LEU A 4 -9.60 1.64 -9.75
N ILE A 5 -9.57 2.65 -10.61
CA ILE A 5 -8.36 3.42 -10.92
C ILE A 5 -8.67 4.87 -10.54
N LEU A 6 -8.06 5.33 -9.45
CA LEU A 6 -8.32 6.64 -8.85
C LEU A 6 -7.01 7.39 -8.62
N SER A 7 -7.05 8.71 -8.71
CA SER A 7 -5.98 9.54 -8.17
C SER A 7 -6.11 9.68 -6.65
N PRO A 8 -5.04 10.04 -5.92
CA PRO A 8 -5.13 10.32 -4.48
C PRO A 8 -6.18 11.36 -4.13
N GLU A 9 -6.36 12.37 -4.98
CA GLU A 9 -7.37 13.42 -4.81
C GLU A 9 -8.79 12.89 -4.97
N GLU A 10 -9.00 12.00 -5.94
CA GLU A 10 -10.32 11.35 -6.15
C GLU A 10 -10.67 10.46 -4.95
N ILE A 11 -9.71 9.70 -4.41
CA ILE A 11 -9.89 8.91 -3.18
C ILE A 11 -10.30 9.84 -2.02
N TYR A 12 -9.55 10.94 -1.82
CA TYR A 12 -9.89 11.90 -0.78
C TYR A 12 -11.30 12.46 -0.96
N TYR A 13 -11.66 12.86 -2.19
CA TYR A 13 -12.94 13.49 -2.48
C TYR A 13 -14.11 12.54 -2.23
N ILE A 14 -14.03 11.30 -2.71
CA ILE A 14 -15.04 10.26 -2.44
C ILE A 14 -15.15 10.03 -0.93
N GLY A 15 -14.03 9.94 -0.21
CA GLY A 15 -14.05 9.76 1.24
C GLY A 15 -14.76 10.90 1.98
N LYS A 16 -14.59 12.13 1.54
CA LYS A 16 -15.30 13.30 2.12
C LYS A 16 -16.79 13.25 1.89
N VAL A 17 -17.22 12.92 0.66
CA VAL A 17 -18.64 12.86 0.31
C VAL A 17 -19.31 11.66 0.98
N SER A 18 -18.62 10.53 1.08
CA SER A 18 -19.11 9.31 1.72
C SER A 18 -19.06 9.32 3.26
N GLY A 19 -18.64 10.43 3.88
CA GLY A 19 -18.57 10.54 5.34
C GLY A 19 -17.46 9.70 5.98
N GLY A 20 -16.35 9.50 5.27
CA GLY A 20 -15.18 8.78 5.77
C GLY A 20 -14.65 9.37 7.08
N LYS A 21 -14.33 8.48 8.04
CA LYS A 21 -13.84 8.86 9.38
C LYS A 21 -12.32 9.01 9.41
N TYR A 22 -11.62 8.18 8.67
CA TYR A 22 -10.17 8.13 8.60
C TYR A 22 -9.74 8.33 7.16
N LEU A 23 -8.69 9.11 6.95
CA LEU A 23 -8.05 9.31 5.67
C LEU A 23 -6.55 9.29 5.91
N ASP A 24 -5.87 8.45 5.17
CA ASP A 24 -4.42 8.40 5.17
C ASP A 24 -3.83 9.77 4.81
N TYR A 25 -2.69 10.06 5.42
CA TYR A 25 -1.95 11.30 5.20
C TYR A 25 -1.63 11.55 3.71
N ASP A 26 -1.34 10.51 2.95
CA ASP A 26 -1.00 10.63 1.54
C ASP A 26 -2.15 11.21 0.71
N TYR A 27 -3.41 10.82 1.01
CA TYR A 27 -4.59 11.37 0.35
C TYR A 27 -4.87 12.80 0.77
N ILE A 28 -4.60 13.12 2.05
CA ILE A 28 -4.74 14.48 2.58
C ILE A 28 -3.67 15.39 1.98
N ALA A 29 -2.42 14.92 1.88
CA ALA A 29 -1.30 15.68 1.34
C ALA A 29 -1.52 16.04 -0.13
N ALA A 30 -2.07 15.13 -0.93
CA ALA A 30 -2.43 15.39 -2.33
C ALA A 30 -3.41 16.56 -2.48
N MET A 31 -4.27 16.78 -1.47
CA MET A 31 -5.23 17.89 -1.45
C MET A 31 -4.65 19.23 -0.93
N GLN A 32 -3.52 19.22 -0.20
CA GLN A 32 -2.94 20.45 0.35
C GLN A 32 -2.44 21.40 -0.75
N ASP A 33 -1.96 20.86 -1.87
CA ASP A 33 -1.57 21.67 -3.04
C ASP A 33 -2.76 22.28 -3.79
N ILE A 34 -3.97 21.78 -3.56
CA ILE A 34 -5.21 22.26 -4.16
C ILE A 34 -5.66 23.59 -3.57
N GLY A 35 -5.30 23.89 -2.32
CA GLY A 35 -5.74 25.12 -1.62
C GLY A 35 -5.48 26.43 -2.37
N LYS A 36 -4.57 26.45 -3.33
CA LYS A 36 -4.27 27.60 -4.20
C LYS A 36 -5.10 27.63 -5.49
N ARG A 37 -5.75 26.51 -5.88
CA ARG A 37 -6.52 26.38 -7.12
C ARG A 37 -7.97 25.91 -6.88
N GLY A 38 -8.43 25.88 -5.66
CA GLY A 38 -9.58 25.24 -5.04
C GLY A 38 -10.77 24.86 -5.91
N LYS A 39 -11.48 25.82 -6.52
CA LYS A 39 -12.71 25.53 -7.27
C LYS A 39 -12.49 24.83 -8.60
N ILE A 40 -11.44 25.21 -9.33
CA ILE A 40 -11.14 24.64 -10.67
C ILE A 40 -10.76 23.17 -10.51
N LYS A 41 -9.96 22.85 -9.51
CA LYS A 41 -9.50 21.49 -9.30
C LYS A 41 -10.60 20.55 -8.73
N ALA A 42 -11.52 21.07 -7.94
CA ALA A 42 -12.69 20.31 -7.52
C ALA A 42 -13.54 19.88 -8.73
N GLN A 43 -13.75 20.78 -9.69
CA GLN A 43 -14.47 20.44 -10.90
C GLN A 43 -13.73 19.43 -11.77
N GLU A 44 -12.41 19.56 -11.91
CA GLU A 44 -11.58 18.57 -12.63
C GLU A 44 -11.67 17.16 -12.01
N ILE A 45 -11.74 17.06 -10.67
CA ILE A 45 -11.93 15.79 -9.96
C ILE A 45 -13.32 15.20 -10.25
N LEU A 46 -14.37 16.02 -10.18
CA LEU A 46 -15.73 15.64 -10.52
C LEU A 46 -15.82 15.10 -11.95
N ASP A 47 -15.39 15.91 -12.92
CA ASP A 47 -15.35 15.53 -14.33
C ASP A 47 -14.57 14.24 -14.58
N GLY A 48 -13.52 14.01 -13.77
CA GLY A 48 -12.72 12.79 -13.78
C GLY A 48 -13.50 11.57 -13.31
N LEU A 49 -14.20 11.68 -12.19
CA LEU A 49 -15.02 10.63 -11.61
C LEU A 49 -16.20 10.28 -12.52
N GLU A 50 -16.87 11.29 -13.08
CA GLU A 50 -17.98 11.09 -14.03
C GLU A 50 -17.51 10.36 -15.29
N ARG A 51 -16.40 10.79 -15.91
CA ARG A 51 -15.84 10.11 -17.10
C ARG A 51 -15.48 8.65 -16.85
N LYS A 52 -15.12 8.30 -15.62
CA LYS A 52 -14.83 6.94 -15.19
C LYS A 52 -16.09 6.14 -14.83
N GLY A 53 -17.24 6.80 -14.73
CA GLY A 53 -18.50 6.21 -14.30
C GLY A 53 -18.49 5.81 -12.82
N TYR A 54 -17.74 6.54 -11.99
CA TYR A 54 -17.62 6.28 -10.55
C TYR A 54 -18.50 7.21 -9.71
N ALA A 55 -19.00 8.27 -10.31
CA ALA A 55 -19.94 9.18 -9.69
C ALA A 55 -20.75 9.92 -10.75
N GLU A 56 -21.89 10.49 -10.33
CA GLU A 56 -22.74 11.34 -11.15
C GLU A 56 -23.11 12.58 -10.33
N GLU A 57 -23.29 13.72 -10.99
CA GLU A 57 -23.81 14.94 -10.37
C GLU A 57 -25.34 14.93 -10.46
N ASP A 58 -26.03 15.05 -9.31
CA ASP A 58 -27.47 15.17 -9.28
C ASP A 58 -27.94 16.56 -9.79
N PHE A 59 -29.23 16.74 -10.01
CA PHE A 59 -29.80 18.00 -10.49
C PHE A 59 -29.67 19.19 -9.50
N LEU A 60 -29.21 18.95 -8.28
CA LEU A 60 -28.90 19.96 -7.26
C LEU A 60 -27.41 20.29 -7.18
N GLY A 61 -26.57 19.60 -7.96
CA GLY A 61 -25.13 19.75 -7.94
C GLY A 61 -24.42 18.96 -6.84
N ASN A 62 -25.08 17.95 -6.25
CA ASN A 62 -24.45 17.04 -5.30
C ASN A 62 -23.86 15.84 -6.04
N LEU A 63 -22.68 15.40 -5.61
CA LEU A 63 -22.06 14.20 -6.15
C LEU A 63 -22.68 12.94 -5.54
N GLU A 64 -23.25 12.09 -6.38
CA GLU A 64 -23.66 10.74 -6.04
C GLU A 64 -22.61 9.75 -6.48
N VAL A 65 -21.92 9.13 -5.50
CA VAL A 65 -20.88 8.14 -5.78
C VAL A 65 -21.53 6.77 -6.02
N GLU A 66 -21.08 6.08 -7.06
CA GLU A 66 -21.53 4.74 -7.39
C GLU A 66 -21.41 3.80 -6.17
N PRO A 67 -22.46 3.09 -5.75
CA PRO A 67 -22.44 2.24 -4.55
C PRO A 67 -21.27 1.23 -4.53
N ALA A 68 -20.97 0.63 -5.68
CA ALA A 68 -19.86 -0.32 -5.79
C ALA A 68 -18.50 0.33 -5.50
N CYS A 69 -18.30 1.61 -5.83
CA CYS A 69 -17.09 2.35 -5.48
C CYS A 69 -17.01 2.60 -3.97
N THR A 70 -18.14 2.99 -3.37
CA THR A 70 -18.24 3.23 -1.93
C THR A 70 -17.95 1.95 -1.14
N GLU A 71 -18.52 0.81 -1.54
CA GLU A 71 -18.26 -0.49 -0.91
C GLU A 71 -16.79 -0.89 -0.98
N MET A 72 -16.15 -0.75 -2.15
CA MET A 72 -14.73 -1.08 -2.31
C MET A 72 -13.81 -0.18 -1.47
N LEU A 73 -14.17 1.08 -1.30
CA LEU A 73 -13.37 2.06 -0.56
C LEU A 73 -13.71 2.14 0.93
N GLN A 74 -14.75 1.45 1.39
CA GLN A 74 -15.15 1.50 2.79
C GLN A 74 -14.02 1.15 3.78
N PRO A 75 -13.19 0.11 3.56
CA PRO A 75 -12.04 -0.17 4.42
C PRO A 75 -11.01 0.96 4.46
N VAL A 76 -10.83 1.69 3.35
CA VAL A 76 -9.91 2.84 3.29
C VAL A 76 -10.35 3.98 4.20
N TYR A 77 -11.67 4.15 4.40
CA TYR A 77 -12.23 5.27 5.16
C TYR A 77 -12.66 4.92 6.58
N GLN A 78 -12.84 3.65 6.88
CA GLN A 78 -13.40 3.17 8.15
C GLN A 78 -12.58 2.05 8.78
N GLY A 79 -11.60 1.51 8.06
CA GLY A 79 -10.73 0.45 8.57
C GLY A 79 -9.95 0.87 9.80
N MET A 80 -9.74 -0.07 10.73
CA MET A 80 -9.01 0.15 11.98
C MET A 80 -7.56 -0.35 11.90
N TYR A 81 -7.24 -1.11 10.88
CA TYR A 81 -5.91 -1.63 10.64
C TYR A 81 -5.50 -1.35 9.19
N GLU A 82 -4.31 -0.81 9.03
CA GLU A 82 -3.64 -0.58 7.76
C GLU A 82 -2.30 -1.28 7.77
N SER A 83 -1.96 -1.92 6.66
CA SER A 83 -0.62 -2.48 6.46
C SER A 83 -0.06 -2.05 5.12
N GLU A 84 1.27 -1.99 5.03
CA GLU A 84 1.98 -1.54 3.85
C GLU A 84 3.09 -2.52 3.49
N LEU A 85 3.26 -2.76 2.19
CA LEU A 85 4.40 -3.44 1.60
C LEU A 85 5.08 -2.48 0.62
N ILE A 86 6.33 -2.15 0.87
CA ILE A 86 7.13 -1.32 -0.02
C ILE A 86 8.35 -2.13 -0.47
N LEU A 87 8.48 -2.31 -1.77
CA LEU A 87 9.64 -2.92 -2.42
C LEU A 87 10.40 -1.80 -3.15
N ARG A 88 11.69 -1.68 -2.91
CA ARG A 88 12.56 -0.71 -3.60
C ARG A 88 13.74 -1.41 -4.21
N GLU A 89 13.90 -1.24 -5.51
CA GLU A 89 15.04 -1.72 -6.28
C GLU A 89 16.23 -0.76 -6.16
N GLU A 90 17.45 -1.26 -6.35
CA GLU A 90 18.65 -0.43 -6.46
C GLU A 90 18.51 0.63 -7.57
N SER A 91 17.85 0.31 -8.67
CA SER A 91 17.53 1.24 -9.76
C SER A 91 16.69 2.47 -9.35
N GLY A 92 16.14 2.46 -8.13
CA GLY A 92 15.19 3.46 -7.63
C GLY A 92 13.75 3.18 -7.99
N ALA A 93 13.46 2.13 -8.77
CA ALA A 93 12.08 1.69 -8.98
C ALA A 93 11.48 1.21 -7.65
N SER A 94 10.20 1.49 -7.44
CA SER A 94 9.50 1.05 -6.24
C SER A 94 8.09 0.59 -6.54
N VAL A 95 7.67 -0.42 -5.80
CA VAL A 95 6.27 -0.90 -5.76
C VAL A 95 5.78 -0.69 -4.34
N HIS A 96 4.65 -0.05 -4.18
CA HIS A 96 4.06 0.24 -2.88
C HIS A 96 2.60 -0.19 -2.87
N TYR A 97 2.26 -1.09 -1.96
CA TYR A 97 0.91 -1.54 -1.68
C TYR A 97 0.50 -1.11 -0.28
N LYS A 98 -0.73 -0.61 -0.16
CA LYS A 98 -1.43 -0.42 1.11
C LYS A 98 -2.60 -1.39 1.19
N PHE A 99 -2.84 -1.95 2.37
CA PHE A 99 -3.95 -2.85 2.64
C PHE A 99 -4.75 -2.29 3.80
N HIS A 100 -6.00 -1.97 3.53
CA HIS A 100 -6.93 -1.45 4.52
C HIS A 100 -7.89 -2.57 4.91
N HIS A 101 -7.97 -2.84 6.21
CA HIS A 101 -8.72 -3.96 6.74
C HIS A 101 -9.97 -3.50 7.47
N MET A 102 -11.10 -4.09 7.13
CA MET A 102 -12.36 -3.89 7.82
C MET A 102 -13.14 -5.21 7.88
N GLU A 103 -13.29 -5.77 9.08
CA GLU A 103 -13.94 -7.07 9.31
C GLU A 103 -13.36 -8.19 8.42
N ASN A 104 -14.13 -8.64 7.44
CA ASN A 104 -13.74 -9.72 6.52
C ASN A 104 -13.29 -9.19 5.14
N GLN A 105 -13.18 -7.88 4.97
CA GLN A 105 -12.80 -7.26 3.71
C GLN A 105 -11.41 -6.65 3.82
N ILE A 106 -10.57 -6.93 2.81
CA ILE A 106 -9.28 -6.27 2.63
C ILE A 106 -9.32 -5.53 1.30
N THR A 107 -9.11 -4.22 1.36
CA THR A 107 -8.96 -3.40 0.16
C THR A 107 -7.49 -3.08 -0.03
N SER A 108 -6.92 -3.56 -1.12
CA SER A 108 -5.55 -3.24 -1.52
C SER A 108 -5.53 -2.01 -2.42
N VAL A 109 -4.54 -1.16 -2.20
CA VAL A 109 -4.24 0.04 -2.98
C VAL A 109 -2.82 -0.07 -3.49
N GLU A 110 -2.64 -0.35 -4.78
CA GLU A 110 -1.35 -0.29 -5.45
C GLU A 110 -1.04 1.18 -5.77
N CYS A 111 -0.08 1.77 -5.05
CA CYS A 111 0.29 3.17 -5.19
C CYS A 111 1.24 3.36 -6.38
N ARG A 112 0.79 4.09 -7.38
CA ARG A 112 1.59 4.53 -8.54
C ARG A 112 1.68 6.05 -8.54
N ALA A 113 2.58 6.62 -9.31
CA ALA A 113 2.91 8.06 -9.25
C ALA A 113 1.69 9.00 -9.37
N GLN A 114 0.69 8.67 -10.18
CA GLN A 114 -0.48 9.53 -10.42
C GLN A 114 -1.82 8.81 -10.30
N GLU A 115 -1.85 7.50 -10.38
CA GLU A 115 -3.06 6.68 -10.34
C GLU A 115 -2.85 5.50 -9.43
N TYR A 116 -3.81 5.28 -8.53
CA TYR A 116 -3.83 4.16 -7.61
C TYR A 116 -4.82 3.12 -8.11
N ARG A 117 -4.40 1.87 -8.08
CA ARG A 117 -5.26 0.73 -8.41
C ARG A 117 -5.78 0.11 -7.13
N ILE A 118 -7.10 0.05 -7.04
CA ILE A 118 -7.80 -0.37 -5.83
C ILE A 118 -8.58 -1.64 -6.14
N ARG A 119 -8.40 -2.66 -5.30
CA ARG A 119 -9.05 -3.97 -5.42
C ARG A 119 -9.50 -4.45 -4.06
N VAL A 120 -10.63 -5.15 -4.03
CA VAL A 120 -10.97 -6.00 -2.90
C VAL A 120 -10.30 -7.34 -3.14
N GLN A 121 -9.56 -7.82 -2.16
CA GLN A 121 -8.82 -9.08 -2.24
C GLN A 121 -9.12 -9.94 -1.04
N ASP A 122 -9.08 -11.25 -1.24
CA ASP A 122 -9.08 -12.21 -0.15
C ASP A 122 -7.63 -12.53 0.31
N LYS A 123 -7.53 -13.25 1.42
CA LYS A 123 -6.23 -13.62 2.01
C LYS A 123 -5.37 -14.46 1.05
N GLU A 124 -6.00 -15.36 0.29
CA GLU A 124 -5.28 -16.23 -0.64
C GLU A 124 -4.71 -15.45 -1.84
N GLU A 125 -5.43 -14.44 -2.32
CA GLU A 125 -4.96 -13.57 -3.39
C GLU A 125 -3.76 -12.73 -2.95
N ILE A 126 -3.79 -12.21 -1.71
CA ILE A 126 -2.67 -11.47 -1.12
C ILE A 126 -1.47 -12.39 -0.92
N GLU A 127 -1.67 -13.62 -0.43
CA GLU A 127 -0.60 -14.60 -0.31
C GLU A 127 0.05 -14.93 -1.66
N LYS A 128 -0.73 -15.19 -2.70
CA LYS A 128 -0.22 -15.46 -4.05
C LYS A 128 0.58 -14.28 -4.59
N MET A 129 0.07 -13.06 -4.40
CA MET A 129 0.78 -11.84 -4.77
C MET A 129 2.11 -11.73 -4.03
N LEU A 130 2.12 -11.95 -2.71
CA LEU A 130 3.32 -11.90 -1.89
C LEU A 130 4.37 -12.91 -2.35
N TYR A 131 3.98 -14.17 -2.59
CA TYR A 131 4.90 -15.17 -3.09
C TYR A 131 5.49 -14.81 -4.45
N SER A 132 4.67 -14.25 -5.35
CA SER A 132 5.15 -13.77 -6.68
C SER A 132 6.13 -12.60 -6.56
N LEU A 133 5.90 -11.68 -5.61
CA LEU A 133 6.78 -10.54 -5.38
C LEU A 133 8.10 -10.89 -4.68
N LEU A 134 8.11 -12.00 -3.93
CA LEU A 134 9.27 -12.51 -3.19
C LEU A 134 9.84 -13.79 -3.84
N GLU A 135 9.61 -14.01 -5.14
CA GLU A 135 10.23 -15.14 -5.86
C GLU A 135 11.75 -15.04 -5.81
N GLU A 136 12.38 -16.16 -5.46
CA GLU A 136 13.83 -16.30 -5.53
C GLU A 136 14.22 -16.54 -7.00
N ASP A 137 15.05 -15.68 -7.54
CA ASP A 137 15.90 -16.08 -8.65
C ASP A 137 16.91 -17.09 -8.10
N VAL A 138 16.83 -18.33 -8.58
CA VAL A 138 17.73 -19.41 -8.15
C VAL A 138 19.12 -19.13 -8.72
N HIS A 139 19.85 -18.23 -8.11
CA HIS A 139 21.26 -18.05 -8.36
C HIS A 139 22.08 -18.93 -7.43
N THR A 140 22.96 -19.72 -8.01
CA THR A 140 23.85 -20.70 -7.37
C THR A 140 25.08 -20.07 -6.73
N GLU A 141 25.00 -18.80 -6.30
CA GLU A 141 26.11 -18.15 -5.61
C GLU A 141 26.15 -18.57 -4.13
N GLU A 142 27.35 -18.62 -3.57
CA GLU A 142 27.55 -18.88 -2.13
C GLU A 142 26.85 -17.80 -1.32
N ARG A 143 25.90 -18.20 -0.47
CA ARG A 143 25.15 -17.30 0.41
C ARG A 143 26.08 -16.73 1.48
N GLU A 144 26.23 -15.43 1.51
CA GLU A 144 26.98 -14.72 2.55
C GLU A 144 26.15 -14.74 3.85
N ALA A 145 26.80 -15.00 4.99
CA ALA A 145 26.10 -14.97 6.29
C ALA A 145 25.70 -13.56 6.72
N TYR A 146 26.43 -12.56 6.26
CA TYR A 146 26.21 -11.13 6.52
C TYR A 146 26.51 -10.32 5.29
N ILE A 147 25.77 -9.23 5.08
CA ILE A 147 26.03 -8.22 4.05
C ILE A 147 25.96 -6.82 4.66
N ALA A 148 26.59 -5.83 4.04
CA ALA A 148 26.34 -4.44 4.33
C ALA A 148 25.05 -3.97 3.62
N ILE A 149 24.33 -3.01 4.20
CA ILE A 149 23.05 -2.54 3.68
C ILE A 149 23.15 -1.94 2.27
N ASP A 150 24.29 -1.34 1.93
CA ASP A 150 24.58 -0.78 0.61
C ASP A 150 24.87 -1.84 -0.47
N GLN A 151 24.96 -3.11 -0.10
CA GLN A 151 25.08 -4.25 -1.01
C GLN A 151 23.72 -4.84 -1.40
N ALA A 152 22.64 -4.34 -0.83
CA ALA A 152 21.29 -4.82 -1.13
C ALA A 152 20.85 -4.40 -2.54
N GLU A 153 20.37 -5.35 -3.32
CA GLU A 153 19.79 -5.14 -4.66
C GLU A 153 18.35 -4.67 -4.56
N ARG A 154 17.65 -5.13 -3.52
CA ARG A 154 16.26 -4.75 -3.23
C ARG A 154 16.03 -4.64 -1.73
N SER A 155 15.25 -3.65 -1.30
CA SER A 155 14.76 -3.54 0.07
C SER A 155 13.27 -3.82 0.16
N ILE A 156 12.85 -4.46 1.26
CA ILE A 156 11.49 -4.86 1.56
C ILE A 156 11.12 -4.24 2.89
N ILE A 157 10.11 -3.37 2.89
CA ILE A 157 9.61 -2.72 4.10
C ILE A 157 8.17 -3.18 4.33
N LEU A 158 7.92 -3.73 5.51
CA LEU A 158 6.60 -4.13 5.98
C LEU A 158 6.20 -3.23 7.14
N LYS A 159 5.03 -2.64 7.06
CA LYS A 159 4.50 -1.78 8.12
C LYS A 159 3.07 -2.19 8.45
N GLY A 160 2.75 -2.25 9.73
CA GLY A 160 1.39 -2.48 10.21
C GLY A 160 1.03 -1.41 11.23
N THR A 161 -0.12 -0.77 11.04
CA THR A 161 -0.60 0.31 11.89
C THR A 161 -2.03 0.04 12.31
N HIS A 162 -2.27 -0.07 13.61
CA HIS A 162 -3.61 0.00 14.18
C HIS A 162 -3.92 1.45 14.57
N ILE A 163 -5.08 1.95 14.21
CA ILE A 163 -5.49 3.31 14.62
C ILE A 163 -5.51 3.41 16.15
N GLY A 164 -4.74 4.34 16.67
CA GLY A 164 -4.61 4.56 18.12
C GLY A 164 -3.70 3.59 18.87
N LYS A 165 -2.90 2.79 18.16
CA LYS A 165 -1.89 1.88 18.72
C LYS A 165 -0.52 2.11 18.07
N ASP A 166 0.48 1.39 18.59
CA ASP A 166 1.83 1.45 18.03
C ASP A 166 1.89 0.84 16.61
N THR A 167 2.77 1.42 15.80
CA THR A 167 3.11 0.93 14.46
C THR A 167 4.23 -0.09 14.58
N CYS A 168 4.08 -1.25 13.94
CA CYS A 168 5.18 -2.19 13.75
C CYS A 168 5.84 -1.95 12.39
N LEU A 169 7.16 -2.05 12.33
CA LEU A 169 7.97 -1.84 11.14
C LEU A 169 9.03 -2.94 11.05
N TYR A 170 9.11 -3.59 9.90
CA TYR A 170 10.13 -4.59 9.59
C TYR A 170 10.85 -4.20 8.30
N PHE A 171 12.14 -4.38 8.31
CA PHE A 171 13.02 -4.14 7.17
C PHE A 171 13.75 -5.42 6.81
N TYR A 172 13.69 -5.77 5.54
CA TYR A 172 14.49 -6.84 4.94
C TYR A 172 15.19 -6.32 3.70
N ALA A 173 16.27 -6.97 3.33
CA ALA A 173 16.98 -6.73 2.09
C ALA A 173 17.12 -8.03 1.31
N GLU A 174 17.33 -7.92 0.02
CA GLU A 174 17.60 -9.04 -0.87
C GLU A 174 18.89 -8.77 -1.66
N LYS A 175 19.70 -9.83 -1.81
CA LYS A 175 20.90 -9.85 -2.63
C LYS A 175 21.08 -11.27 -3.19
N GLY A 176 21.19 -11.40 -4.53
CA GLY A 176 21.37 -12.69 -5.19
C GLY A 176 20.30 -13.73 -4.83
N GLY A 177 19.04 -13.33 -4.70
CA GLY A 177 17.92 -14.21 -4.29
C GLY A 177 17.92 -14.64 -2.82
N SER A 178 18.85 -14.14 -2.01
CA SER A 178 18.92 -14.40 -0.56
C SER A 178 18.36 -13.23 0.23
N PHE A 179 17.68 -13.52 1.35
CA PHE A 179 17.06 -12.50 2.19
C PHE A 179 17.88 -12.23 3.45
N TYR A 180 17.86 -10.98 3.87
CA TYR A 180 18.62 -10.48 5.01
C TYR A 180 17.76 -9.57 5.87
N GLU A 181 17.99 -9.57 7.18
CA GLU A 181 17.33 -8.69 8.13
C GLU A 181 18.36 -7.92 8.97
N ILE A 182 17.95 -6.83 9.62
CA ILE A 182 18.79 -6.13 10.59
C ILE A 182 19.13 -7.09 11.72
N ASP A 183 20.42 -7.29 11.99
CA ASP A 183 20.83 -8.13 13.11
C ASP A 183 20.61 -7.39 14.45
N PRO A 184 19.69 -7.87 15.32
CA PRO A 184 19.39 -7.20 16.59
C PRO A 184 20.57 -7.24 17.59
N GLU A 185 21.57 -8.07 17.38
CA GLU A 185 22.77 -8.18 18.22
C GLU A 185 23.87 -7.20 17.79
N GLN A 186 23.78 -6.65 16.60
CA GLN A 186 24.72 -5.66 16.08
C GLN A 186 24.32 -4.24 16.50
N LYS A 187 25.31 -3.48 16.98
CA LYS A 187 25.10 -2.06 17.30
C LYS A 187 25.04 -1.16 16.07
N GLU A 188 25.52 -1.65 14.93
CA GLU A 188 25.54 -0.94 13.67
C GLU A 188 24.38 -1.47 12.80
N GLU A 189 23.35 -0.65 12.61
CA GLU A 189 22.18 -0.94 11.76
C GLU A 189 22.53 -1.10 10.27
N THR A 190 23.82 -1.08 9.90
CA THR A 190 24.34 -1.18 8.54
C THR A 190 24.69 -2.59 8.12
N ILE A 191 24.75 -3.54 9.05
CA ILE A 191 25.07 -4.94 8.79
C ILE A 191 23.80 -5.79 8.92
N LEU A 192 23.52 -6.55 7.87
CA LEU A 192 22.35 -7.40 7.77
C LEU A 192 22.79 -8.87 7.84
N ARG A 193 22.06 -9.69 8.57
CA ARG A 193 22.27 -11.13 8.64
C ARG A 193 21.35 -11.90 7.71
N LEU A 194 21.83 -13.03 7.19
CA LEU A 194 21.04 -13.95 6.39
C LEU A 194 19.81 -14.45 7.18
N VAL A 195 18.66 -14.47 6.53
CA VAL A 195 17.41 -15.01 7.07
C VAL A 195 16.75 -15.92 6.03
N GLU A 196 16.08 -16.96 6.50
CA GLU A 196 15.34 -17.86 5.62
C GLU A 196 14.13 -17.12 4.99
N LYS A 197 13.90 -17.32 3.69
CA LYS A 197 12.75 -16.75 2.96
C LYS A 197 11.43 -16.98 3.68
N ASN A 198 11.23 -18.18 4.24
CA ASN A 198 10.01 -18.51 4.96
C ASN A 198 9.74 -17.58 6.14
N VAL A 199 10.78 -17.11 6.84
CA VAL A 199 10.65 -16.16 7.94
C VAL A 199 10.10 -14.83 7.42
N VAL A 200 10.65 -14.33 6.30
CA VAL A 200 10.17 -13.09 5.65
C VAL A 200 8.72 -13.24 5.19
N CYS A 201 8.39 -14.36 4.54
CA CYS A 201 7.03 -14.63 4.05
C CYS A 201 6.01 -14.73 5.20
N GLU A 202 6.33 -15.46 6.27
CA GLU A 202 5.44 -15.60 7.43
C GLU A 202 5.26 -14.25 8.15
N GLN A 203 6.32 -13.47 8.29
CA GLN A 203 6.21 -12.13 8.86
C GLN A 203 5.36 -11.20 7.99
N ALA A 204 5.56 -11.27 6.66
CA ALA A 204 4.77 -10.49 5.71
C ALA A 204 3.29 -10.88 5.77
N LYS A 205 2.95 -12.17 5.79
CA LYS A 205 1.57 -12.64 5.97
C LYS A 205 0.95 -12.09 7.24
N LYS A 206 1.64 -12.23 8.38
CA LYS A 206 1.17 -11.73 9.67
C LYS A 206 0.86 -10.24 9.64
N ILE A 207 1.67 -9.44 8.96
CA ILE A 207 1.48 -8.00 8.83
C ILE A 207 0.39 -7.67 7.80
N LEU A 208 0.46 -8.25 6.59
CA LEU A 208 -0.40 -7.84 5.47
C LEU A 208 -1.81 -8.43 5.55
N ILE A 209 -1.98 -9.58 6.21
CA ILE A 209 -3.27 -10.28 6.32
C ILE A 209 -3.89 -10.10 7.71
N GLY A 210 -3.09 -9.75 8.71
CA GLY A 210 -3.57 -9.47 10.08
C GLY A 210 -3.91 -10.75 10.86
N ASP A 211 -3.14 -11.83 10.68
CA ASP A 211 -3.29 -13.11 11.42
C ASP A 211 -2.54 -13.11 12.74
#